data_1987d90b9a417e59287890f511990802
#
_entry.id   1987d90b9a417e59287890f511990802
#
_cell.length_a   1.000
_cell.length_b   1.000
_cell.length_c   1.000
_cell.angle_alpha   90.00
_cell.angle_beta   90.00
_cell.angle_gamma   90.00
#
_symmetry.space_group_name_H-M   'P 1'
#
loop_
_entity.id
_entity.type
_entity.pdbx_description
1 polymer ?
#
loop_
_entity_poly.entity_id
_entity_poly.type
_entity_poly.pdbx_seq_one_letter_code
_entity_poly.pdbx_strand_id
1 'polypeptide(L)'
;MPKNIGLVMFFLVICCFISNTTVEAAGLNTGFSEVTLGNLEIGKTYSTKETAGLPLVVVNTGEEAVDLKIELLLPQPPELKEGFAPIPDLSWIKLEKTDFKDIQPNKSAVSDVIITIPDDKQYQGKKYQVFIWSHTLGRRVGVGLKSKLLFSIINPNKDN
;
A
#
# COMPACT_ATOMS: atom_id res chain seq x y z
N MET A 1 54.05 -15.28 41.99
CA MET A 1 53.15 -16.37 41.59
C MET A 1 51.90 -15.78 40.94
N PRO A 2 51.77 -15.79 39.62
CA PRO A 2 50.53 -15.34 38.97
C PRO A 2 49.81 -16.55 38.36
N LYS A 3 48.87 -17.16 39.12
CA LYS A 3 48.04 -18.25 38.61
C LYS A 3 46.71 -17.84 37.97
N ASN A 4 46.42 -16.55 37.85
CA ASN A 4 45.09 -16.07 37.42
C ASN A 4 45.06 -15.41 36.03
N ILE A 5 46.20 -15.37 35.29
CA ILE A 5 46.23 -14.73 33.96
C ILE A 5 45.48 -15.57 32.90
N GLY A 6 45.51 -16.90 33.03
CA GLY A 6 44.83 -17.79 32.08
C GLY A 6 43.28 -17.72 32.13
N LEU A 7 42.73 -17.44 33.28
CA LEU A 7 41.26 -17.37 33.45
C LEU A 7 40.67 -16.07 32.92
N VAL A 8 41.42 -14.97 33.04
CA VAL A 8 41.00 -13.66 32.53
C VAL A 8 41.03 -13.62 30.98
N MET A 9 42.04 -14.27 30.37
CA MET A 9 42.13 -14.35 28.90
C MET A 9 41.01 -15.23 28.29
N PHE A 10 40.57 -16.29 29.00
CA PHE A 10 39.51 -17.16 28.55
C PHE A 10 38.13 -16.45 28.58
N PHE A 11 37.91 -15.56 29.58
CA PHE A 11 36.67 -14.75 29.63
C PHE A 11 36.63 -13.65 28.56
N LEU A 12 37.76 -13.12 28.12
CA LEU A 12 37.83 -12.06 27.10
C LEU A 12 37.57 -12.59 25.67
N VAL A 13 37.82 -13.89 25.43
CA VAL A 13 37.55 -14.54 24.14
C VAL A 13 36.07 -14.92 23.99
N ILE A 14 35.38 -15.21 25.09
CA ILE A 14 33.95 -15.55 25.03
C ILE A 14 33.06 -14.32 24.77
N CYS A 15 33.52 -13.11 25.08
CA CYS A 15 32.77 -11.87 24.86
C CYS A 15 32.73 -11.39 23.38
N CYS A 16 33.53 -11.98 22.47
CA CYS A 16 33.58 -11.58 21.06
C CYS A 16 32.60 -12.31 20.13
N PHE A 17 31.79 -13.26 20.64
CA PHE A 17 30.69 -13.86 19.88
C PHE A 17 29.35 -13.18 20.18
N ILE A 18 29.31 -11.85 20.25
CA ILE A 18 28.06 -11.11 20.10
C ILE A 18 27.71 -11.22 18.63
N SER A 19 26.86 -12.18 18.32
CA SER A 19 26.25 -12.29 16.99
C SER A 19 25.61 -10.93 16.68
N ASN A 20 26.18 -10.20 15.73
CA ASN A 20 25.52 -9.05 15.13
C ASN A 20 24.26 -9.58 14.45
N THR A 21 23.15 -9.60 15.16
CA THR A 21 21.84 -9.74 14.54
C THR A 21 21.61 -8.45 13.79
N THR A 22 21.90 -8.44 12.51
CA THR A 22 21.47 -7.39 11.60
C THR A 22 19.96 -7.34 11.69
N VAL A 23 19.43 -6.25 12.22
CA VAL A 23 18.00 -5.95 12.12
C VAL A 23 17.77 -5.54 10.67
N GLU A 24 17.31 -6.50 9.87
CA GLU A 24 16.95 -6.22 8.48
C GLU A 24 15.78 -5.26 8.45
N ALA A 25 15.98 -4.10 7.82
CA ALA A 25 14.94 -3.12 7.59
C ALA A 25 14.03 -3.62 6.46
N ALA A 26 12.83 -4.07 6.81
CA ALA A 26 11.78 -4.26 5.83
C ALA A 26 11.26 -2.88 5.41
N GLY A 27 11.14 -2.62 4.12
CA GLY A 27 10.70 -1.34 3.59
C GLY A 27 9.79 -1.50 2.37
N LEU A 28 8.77 -0.66 2.29
CA LEU A 28 7.94 -0.49 1.09
C LEU A 28 7.85 0.98 0.74
N ASN A 29 7.78 1.31 -0.54
CA ASN A 29 7.55 2.65 -1.04
C ASN A 29 6.53 2.64 -2.19
N THR A 30 5.79 3.75 -2.37
CA THR A 30 4.85 3.92 -3.48
C THR A 30 4.75 5.39 -3.89
N GLY A 31 4.70 5.64 -5.20
CA GLY A 31 4.28 6.93 -5.75
C GLY A 31 2.76 7.14 -5.71
N PHE A 32 1.99 6.09 -5.44
CA PHE A 32 0.53 6.11 -5.34
C PHE A 32 0.10 6.35 -3.88
N SER A 33 0.53 7.44 -3.26
CA SER A 33 0.18 7.74 -1.87
C SER A 33 -1.25 8.30 -1.73
N GLU A 34 -1.60 9.25 -2.61
CA GLU A 34 -2.96 9.81 -2.77
C GLU A 34 -3.20 10.08 -4.25
N VAL A 35 -4.22 9.47 -4.84
CA VAL A 35 -4.64 9.67 -6.22
C VAL A 35 -6.07 10.14 -6.24
N THR A 36 -6.34 11.20 -7.02
CA THR A 36 -7.67 11.78 -7.19
C THR A 36 -8.08 11.74 -8.65
N LEU A 37 -9.22 11.09 -8.94
CA LEU A 37 -9.87 11.12 -10.24
C LEU A 37 -11.14 11.96 -10.16
N GLY A 38 -11.27 12.95 -11.05
CA GLY A 38 -12.41 13.85 -11.09
C GLY A 38 -13.37 13.56 -12.24
N ASN A 39 -14.63 13.96 -12.04
CA ASN A 39 -15.64 13.98 -13.12
C ASN A 39 -15.88 12.61 -13.78
N LEU A 40 -15.90 11.54 -13.00
CA LEU A 40 -16.27 10.22 -13.50
C LEU A 40 -17.76 10.15 -13.80
N GLU A 41 -18.14 9.47 -14.85
CA GLU A 41 -19.53 9.29 -15.25
C GLU A 41 -20.11 8.00 -14.69
N ILE A 42 -21.41 8.00 -14.34
CA ILE A 42 -22.14 6.79 -14.01
C ILE A 42 -22.18 5.81 -15.19
N GLY A 43 -22.24 4.51 -14.94
CA GLY A 43 -22.23 3.46 -15.96
C GLY A 43 -20.91 3.27 -16.71
N LYS A 44 -19.83 3.94 -16.30
CA LYS A 44 -18.51 3.88 -16.95
C LYS A 44 -17.49 3.15 -16.08
N THR A 45 -16.47 2.62 -16.76
CA THR A 45 -15.29 1.99 -16.13
C THR A 45 -14.04 2.78 -16.49
N TYR A 46 -13.18 2.98 -15.50
CA TYR A 46 -11.95 3.76 -15.59
C TYR A 46 -10.78 2.96 -15.04
N SER A 47 -9.63 3.05 -15.68
CA SER A 47 -8.35 2.53 -15.22
C SER A 47 -7.49 3.69 -14.73
N THR A 48 -6.87 3.59 -13.56
CA THR A 48 -5.96 4.65 -13.08
C THR A 48 -4.75 4.78 -13.98
N LYS A 49 -4.28 3.68 -14.57
CA LYS A 49 -3.20 3.65 -15.54
C LYS A 49 -3.56 4.41 -16.82
N GLU A 50 -4.75 4.13 -17.40
CA GLU A 50 -5.16 4.73 -18.68
C GLU A 50 -5.67 6.17 -18.48
N THR A 51 -6.43 6.44 -17.43
CA THR A 51 -7.07 7.74 -17.19
C THR A 51 -6.09 8.78 -16.64
N ALA A 52 -5.16 8.37 -15.78
CA ALA A 52 -4.23 9.27 -15.10
C ALA A 52 -2.75 8.95 -15.34
N GLY A 53 -2.43 7.89 -16.07
CA GLY A 53 -1.05 7.42 -16.25
C GLY A 53 -0.42 6.88 -14.94
N LEU A 54 -1.24 6.53 -13.94
CA LEU A 54 -0.80 6.22 -12.57
C LEU A 54 -1.23 4.79 -12.16
N PRO A 55 -0.55 3.74 -12.63
CA PRO A 55 -0.74 2.41 -12.05
C PRO A 55 -0.29 2.41 -10.59
N LEU A 56 -0.86 1.53 -9.78
CA LEU A 56 -0.37 1.27 -8.43
C LEU A 56 0.98 0.55 -8.52
N VAL A 57 2.04 1.22 -8.09
CA VAL A 57 3.40 0.67 -8.05
C VAL A 57 3.85 0.64 -6.60
N VAL A 58 4.24 -0.54 -6.10
CA VAL A 58 4.80 -0.74 -4.77
C VAL A 58 6.20 -1.29 -4.91
N VAL A 59 7.20 -0.57 -4.41
CA VAL A 59 8.62 -0.92 -4.49
C VAL A 59 9.05 -1.55 -3.18
N ASN A 60 9.73 -2.69 -3.24
CA ASN A 60 10.45 -3.24 -2.10
C ASN A 60 11.74 -2.45 -1.89
N THR A 61 11.80 -1.63 -0.85
CA THR A 61 13.00 -0.86 -0.46
C THR A 61 13.78 -1.54 0.67
N GLY A 62 13.38 -2.75 1.07
CA GLY A 62 14.10 -3.57 2.03
C GLY A 62 15.29 -4.30 1.40
N GLU A 63 16.01 -5.04 2.23
CA GLU A 63 17.22 -5.78 1.83
C GLU A 63 16.92 -7.23 1.40
N GLU A 64 15.73 -7.75 1.73
CA GLU A 64 15.31 -9.09 1.36
C GLU A 64 14.10 -9.11 0.42
N ALA A 65 13.92 -10.22 -0.30
CA ALA A 65 12.73 -10.48 -1.07
C ALA A 65 11.49 -10.57 -0.17
N VAL A 66 10.36 -10.06 -0.65
CA VAL A 66 9.09 -10.06 0.08
C VAL A 66 7.95 -10.62 -0.76
N ASP A 67 7.04 -11.32 -0.11
CA ASP A 67 5.70 -11.55 -0.63
C ASP A 67 4.82 -10.35 -0.25
N LEU A 68 4.04 -9.84 -1.19
CA LEU A 68 3.17 -8.68 -0.99
C LEU A 68 1.72 -9.05 -1.31
N LYS A 69 0.82 -8.56 -0.47
CA LYS A 69 -0.62 -8.58 -0.73
C LYS A 69 -1.16 -7.16 -0.79
N ILE A 70 -2.11 -6.93 -1.70
CA ILE A 70 -2.81 -5.66 -1.86
C ILE A 70 -4.30 -5.90 -1.64
N GLU A 71 -4.91 -5.11 -0.75
CA GLU A 71 -6.31 -5.23 -0.36
C GLU A 71 -7.00 -3.86 -0.36
N LEU A 72 -8.33 -3.87 -0.52
CA LEU A 72 -9.13 -2.66 -0.40
C LEU A 72 -9.68 -2.55 1.02
N LEU A 73 -9.64 -1.35 1.60
CA LEU A 73 -10.18 -1.09 2.93
C LEU A 73 -11.11 0.13 2.90
N LEU A 74 -12.20 0.06 3.65
CA LEU A 74 -13.04 1.22 3.89
C LEU A 74 -12.37 2.17 4.88
N PRO A 75 -12.33 3.49 4.60
CA PRO A 75 -11.85 4.47 5.55
C PRO A 75 -12.79 4.56 6.76
N GLN A 76 -12.21 4.73 7.95
CA GLN A 76 -12.98 5.05 9.15
C GLN A 76 -13.30 6.57 9.16
N PRO A 77 -14.33 7.02 9.88
CA PRO A 77 -14.72 8.44 9.90
C PRO A 77 -13.58 9.44 10.09
N PRO A 78 -12.64 9.25 11.04
CA PRO A 78 -11.53 10.21 11.23
C PRO A 78 -10.48 10.19 10.09
N GLU A 79 -10.49 9.17 9.21
CA GLU A 79 -9.55 9.03 8.10
C GLU A 79 -10.10 9.62 6.79
N LEU A 80 -11.39 10.02 6.79
CA LEU A 80 -12.03 10.59 5.62
C LEU A 80 -11.50 12.01 5.33
N LYS A 81 -11.21 12.27 4.06
CA LYS A 81 -10.94 13.61 3.58
C LYS A 81 -12.25 14.42 3.61
N GLU A 82 -12.14 15.68 3.99
CA GLU A 82 -13.30 16.57 4.03
C GLU A 82 -14.06 16.59 2.70
N GLY A 83 -15.38 16.44 2.77
CA GLY A 83 -16.27 16.36 1.62
C GLY A 83 -16.30 15.03 0.88
N PHE A 84 -15.60 14.00 1.38
CA PHE A 84 -15.67 12.65 0.85
C PHE A 84 -16.44 11.71 1.79
N ALA A 85 -17.10 10.73 1.21
CA ALA A 85 -17.73 9.60 1.90
C ALA A 85 -16.96 8.31 1.64
N PRO A 86 -17.08 7.29 2.50
CA PRO A 86 -16.57 5.97 2.15
C PRO A 86 -17.30 5.46 0.91
N ILE A 87 -16.60 4.72 0.05
CA ILE A 87 -17.24 4.06 -1.10
C ILE A 87 -18.37 3.13 -0.60
N PRO A 88 -19.54 3.14 -1.22
CA PRO A 88 -20.69 2.32 -0.76
C PRO A 88 -20.44 0.82 -0.88
N ASP A 89 -19.71 0.41 -1.90
CA ASP A 89 -19.42 -0.99 -2.20
C ASP A 89 -17.99 -1.10 -2.77
N LEU A 90 -17.15 -1.92 -2.12
CA LEU A 90 -15.78 -2.17 -2.58
C LEU A 90 -15.73 -2.88 -3.94
N SER A 91 -16.81 -3.53 -4.37
CA SER A 91 -16.89 -4.19 -5.68
C SER A 91 -16.78 -3.21 -6.87
N TRP A 92 -16.95 -1.89 -6.64
CA TRP A 92 -16.72 -0.87 -7.66
C TRP A 92 -15.24 -0.76 -8.04
N ILE A 93 -14.36 -1.24 -7.16
CA ILE A 93 -12.92 -1.19 -7.36
C ILE A 93 -12.41 -2.61 -7.58
N LYS A 94 -11.71 -2.81 -8.68
CA LYS A 94 -10.99 -4.05 -8.98
C LYS A 94 -9.51 -3.76 -9.09
N LEU A 95 -8.71 -4.51 -8.35
CA LEU A 95 -7.26 -4.56 -8.54
C LEU A 95 -6.95 -5.63 -9.57
N GLU A 96 -6.14 -5.30 -10.59
CA GLU A 96 -5.76 -6.25 -11.65
C GLU A 96 -4.99 -7.44 -11.05
N LYS A 97 -4.11 -7.16 -10.10
CA LYS A 97 -3.33 -8.16 -9.37
C LYS A 97 -3.22 -7.79 -7.90
N THR A 98 -3.44 -8.76 -7.02
CA THR A 98 -3.47 -8.57 -5.56
C THR A 98 -2.34 -9.25 -4.83
N ASP A 99 -1.80 -10.33 -5.39
CA ASP A 99 -0.80 -11.17 -4.75
C ASP A 99 0.48 -11.21 -5.58
N PHE A 100 1.59 -10.92 -4.94
CA PHE A 100 2.91 -10.89 -5.54
C PHE A 100 3.86 -11.72 -4.70
N LYS A 101 4.66 -12.54 -5.35
CA LYS A 101 5.62 -13.42 -4.71
C LYS A 101 7.04 -13.00 -5.04
N ASP A 102 7.94 -13.18 -4.08
CA ASP A 102 9.39 -13.05 -4.26
C ASP A 102 9.82 -11.72 -4.91
N ILE A 103 9.25 -10.59 -4.43
CA ILE A 103 9.65 -9.28 -4.93
C ILE A 103 11.03 -8.96 -4.37
N GLN A 104 12.05 -9.02 -5.23
CA GLN A 104 13.45 -8.76 -4.88
C GLN A 104 13.66 -7.31 -4.43
N PRO A 105 14.71 -7.01 -3.65
CA PRO A 105 15.12 -5.65 -3.30
C PRO A 105 15.17 -4.72 -4.52
N ASN A 106 14.62 -3.51 -4.37
CA ASN A 106 14.49 -2.49 -5.42
C ASN A 106 13.66 -2.90 -6.65
N LYS A 107 12.90 -3.99 -6.56
CA LYS A 107 11.91 -4.39 -7.57
C LYS A 107 10.51 -3.99 -7.14
N SER A 108 9.60 -3.92 -8.11
CA SER A 108 8.25 -3.40 -7.94
C SER A 108 7.19 -4.46 -8.19
N ALA A 109 6.14 -4.42 -7.38
CA ALA A 109 4.82 -4.95 -7.70
C ALA A 109 4.03 -3.87 -8.43
N VAL A 110 3.38 -4.23 -9.53
CA VAL A 110 2.55 -3.32 -10.32
C VAL A 110 1.16 -3.90 -10.49
N SER A 111 0.14 -3.10 -10.20
CA SER A 111 -1.27 -3.45 -10.41
C SER A 111 -2.00 -2.26 -11.01
N ASP A 112 -2.94 -2.50 -11.91
CA ASP A 112 -3.89 -1.45 -12.29
C ASP A 112 -5.05 -1.40 -11.30
N VAL A 113 -5.62 -0.22 -11.10
CA VAL A 113 -6.80 0.01 -10.28
C VAL A 113 -7.94 0.40 -11.19
N ILE A 114 -8.93 -0.46 -11.29
CA ILE A 114 -10.07 -0.31 -12.18
C ILE A 114 -11.28 0.10 -11.34
N ILE A 115 -11.93 1.20 -11.72
CA ILE A 115 -13.09 1.78 -11.05
C ILE A 115 -14.29 1.63 -11.96
N THR A 116 -15.33 0.92 -11.53
CA THR A 116 -16.59 0.81 -12.27
C THR A 116 -17.68 1.54 -11.50
N ILE A 117 -18.19 2.62 -12.05
CA ILE A 117 -19.27 3.38 -11.43
C ILE A 117 -20.61 2.79 -11.87
N PRO A 118 -21.49 2.38 -10.94
CA PRO A 118 -22.82 1.91 -11.30
C PRO A 118 -23.63 2.96 -12.09
N ASP A 119 -24.49 2.49 -12.99
CA ASP A 119 -25.43 3.35 -13.74
C ASP A 119 -26.65 3.70 -12.88
N ASP A 120 -26.40 4.54 -11.85
CA ASP A 120 -27.46 5.00 -10.94
C ASP A 120 -27.26 6.50 -10.62
N LYS A 121 -28.28 7.28 -10.93
CA LYS A 121 -28.30 8.74 -10.77
C LYS A 121 -28.11 9.21 -9.33
N GLN A 122 -28.40 8.35 -8.32
CA GLN A 122 -28.18 8.70 -6.91
C GLN A 122 -26.71 9.02 -6.57
N TYR A 123 -25.77 8.54 -7.39
CA TYR A 123 -24.33 8.74 -7.20
C TYR A 123 -23.78 10.01 -7.85
N GLN A 124 -24.57 10.70 -8.69
CA GLN A 124 -24.15 11.94 -9.33
C GLN A 124 -23.80 13.03 -8.31
N GLY A 125 -22.69 13.73 -8.52
CA GLY A 125 -22.17 14.76 -7.63
C GLY A 125 -21.55 14.26 -6.34
N LYS A 126 -21.49 12.95 -6.12
CA LYS A 126 -20.89 12.37 -4.93
C LYS A 126 -19.37 12.24 -5.07
N LYS A 127 -18.70 12.25 -3.90
CA LYS A 127 -17.25 12.07 -3.79
C LYS A 127 -16.96 10.92 -2.85
N TYR A 128 -16.10 10.00 -3.27
CA TYR A 128 -15.83 8.78 -2.54
C TYR A 128 -14.34 8.60 -2.27
N GLN A 129 -14.05 7.96 -1.15
CA GLN A 129 -12.73 7.56 -0.71
C GLN A 129 -12.69 6.06 -0.44
N VAL A 130 -11.59 5.44 -0.84
CA VAL A 130 -11.23 4.06 -0.48
C VAL A 130 -9.74 4.02 -0.19
N PHE A 131 -9.31 3.12 0.69
CA PHE A 131 -7.91 2.82 0.90
C PHE A 131 -7.48 1.58 0.14
N ILE A 132 -6.25 1.61 -0.36
CA ILE A 132 -5.55 0.47 -0.91
C ILE A 132 -4.43 0.14 0.07
N TRP A 133 -4.50 -1.04 0.69
CA TRP A 133 -3.55 -1.54 1.68
C TRP A 133 -2.58 -2.51 1.04
N SER A 134 -1.33 -2.12 0.90
CA SER A 134 -0.24 -2.96 0.39
C SER A 134 0.64 -3.38 1.55
N HIS A 135 0.77 -4.69 1.80
CA HIS A 135 1.51 -5.17 2.97
C HIS A 135 2.28 -6.46 2.68
N THR A 136 3.37 -6.65 3.43
CA THR A 136 4.18 -7.86 3.34
C THR A 136 3.53 -9.03 4.05
N LEU A 137 3.73 -10.25 3.51
CA LEU A 137 3.26 -11.51 4.09
C LEU A 137 4.43 -12.31 4.69
N GLY A 138 4.12 -13.16 5.68
CA GLY A 138 5.03 -14.21 6.17
C GLY A 138 6.24 -13.72 6.96
N ARG A 139 6.34 -12.43 7.29
CA ARG A 139 7.45 -11.86 8.06
C ARG A 139 7.14 -11.73 9.54
N ARG A 140 8.19 -11.84 10.38
CA ARG A 140 8.09 -11.60 11.83
C ARG A 140 7.70 -10.13 12.13
N VAL A 141 8.20 -9.20 11.32
CA VAL A 141 7.80 -7.79 11.34
C VAL A 141 7.21 -7.46 9.98
N GLY A 142 5.91 -7.21 9.94
CA GLY A 142 5.20 -6.82 8.74
C GLY A 142 5.34 -5.32 8.47
N VAL A 143 5.43 -4.96 7.21
CA VAL A 143 5.40 -3.56 6.72
C VAL A 143 4.20 -3.39 5.81
N GLY A 144 3.55 -2.24 5.87
CA GLY A 144 2.44 -1.93 5.00
C GLY A 144 2.33 -0.45 4.69
N LEU A 145 1.73 -0.16 3.54
CA LEU A 145 1.41 1.17 3.03
C LEU A 145 -0.09 1.29 2.83
N LYS A 146 -0.66 2.39 3.29
CA LYS A 146 -2.06 2.74 3.07
C LYS A 146 -2.13 3.91 2.09
N SER A 147 -2.54 3.63 0.85
CA SER A 147 -2.74 4.62 -0.20
C SER A 147 -4.19 5.08 -0.25
N LYS A 148 -4.43 6.35 -0.58
CA LYS A 148 -5.78 6.90 -0.74
C LYS A 148 -6.15 6.97 -2.22
N LEU A 149 -7.27 6.38 -2.58
CA LEU A 149 -7.94 6.61 -3.85
C LEU A 149 -9.17 7.47 -3.60
N LEU A 150 -9.21 8.62 -4.22
CA LEU A 150 -10.28 9.61 -4.16
C LEU A 150 -10.89 9.75 -5.54
N PHE A 151 -12.21 9.79 -5.63
CA PHE A 151 -12.84 10.09 -6.91
C PHE A 151 -14.15 10.84 -6.73
N SER A 152 -14.52 11.64 -7.75
CA SER A 152 -15.78 12.36 -7.80
C SER A 152 -16.56 12.01 -9.06
N ILE A 153 -17.87 11.90 -8.90
CA ILE A 153 -18.81 11.61 -9.99
C ILE A 153 -19.41 12.92 -10.47
N ILE A 154 -19.44 13.12 -11.78
CA ILE A 154 -19.96 14.35 -12.40
C ILE A 154 -21.40 14.63 -11.95
N ASN A 155 -21.71 15.91 -11.75
CA ASN A 155 -23.07 16.37 -11.56
C ASN A 155 -23.49 17.16 -12.78
N PRO A 156 -24.23 16.57 -13.71
CA PRO A 156 -24.61 17.25 -14.96
C PRO A 156 -25.49 18.48 -14.77
N ASN A 157 -26.06 18.69 -13.56
CA ASN A 157 -26.93 19.82 -13.26
C ASN A 157 -26.18 21.00 -12.60
N LYS A 158 -24.88 20.90 -12.35
CA LYS A 158 -24.11 21.93 -11.62
C LYS A 158 -23.17 22.72 -12.53
N ASP A 159 -22.94 22.26 -13.76
CA ASP A 159 -21.98 22.85 -14.71
C ASP A 159 -22.69 23.63 -15.84
N ASN A 160 -23.95 24.08 -15.60
CA ASN A 160 -24.72 25.01 -16.45
C ASN A 160 -24.89 26.37 -15.78
#